data_f9babd0ac71fe65944321cbd2b46fa6c
#
_entry.id   f9babd0ac71fe65944321cbd2b46fa6c
#
_cell.length_a   1.000
_cell.length_b   1.000
_cell.length_c   1.000
_cell.angle_alpha   90.00
_cell.angle_beta   90.00
_cell.angle_gamma   90.00
#
_symmetry.space_group_name_H-M   'P 1'
#
loop_
_entity.id
_entity.type
_entity.pdbx_description
1 polymer ?
#
loop_
_entity_poly.entity_id
_entity_poly.type
_entity_poly.pdbx_seq_one_letter_code
_entity_poly.pdbx_strand_id
1 'polypeptide(L)'
;MCCLKKYIPFLGIILCSLWGCSAENHGPDTGKTDLNPAFVTATLFSDVDFWEVPDWSLDAGTLSAEISEQTGLMLETIIPPQDADRALSLLLLKNELPDIMALTDASAIQQLISSGKVWNLEEFLKRYCPDSDLLTDFPEDMKQALIRRNGAWYSYPSHINSLDAKKIWKTNTSYYEDYDQYGTTVAVIWNRDLLEKAGLDLEDVQTESQVLKAFQKVKDMDLTVDGQEVIPLLMDGASYQQWTLAFLNNSFGAEVVDENGNYKERWLQPEAKKSLKFVNRALRRGYAYSQHLAISNSQVKSYIASGAVFCFIGNTANTGMDPKQWVSSGPILSDTGERPVLGRDIRMVNGWIETLISKDCRHPEQIARWLDYMSDDEGMLKNNYGFEGIDYTLNGDGTITLTEAGRQKRRDSVKTGYSAWWNFGNIAWERSILPTPRPDSSEAHTKEIECALGKYKDTYIFDNTLLALPNDYIPADSSMGRIQTDITDFKQQQISKIIASRSDAEFEEQYEYFLSRLKALGIEQLDSKIDRQVQKNFKFYGERIEKVNQQEVSES
;
A
#
# COMPACT_ATOMS: atom_id res chain seq x y z
N MET A 1 18.81 49.69 36.01
CA MET A 1 19.93 49.52 36.95
C MET A 1 20.57 48.20 36.57
N CYS A 2 21.63 48.24 35.80
CA CYS A 2 23.04 47.97 36.14
C CYS A 2 23.24 46.52 36.59
N CYS A 3 24.10 45.66 36.01
CA CYS A 3 25.45 45.88 35.50
C CYS A 3 25.90 44.75 34.55
N LEU A 4 26.56 45.18 33.50
CA LEU A 4 27.52 44.38 32.70
C LEU A 4 28.70 43.90 33.54
N LYS A 5 29.29 42.74 33.21
CA LYS A 5 30.76 42.60 33.23
C LYS A 5 31.23 41.60 32.14
N LYS A 6 32.03 42.16 31.23
CA LYS A 6 32.96 41.55 30.29
C LYS A 6 34.15 40.92 31.02
N TYR A 7 34.77 39.87 30.48
CA TYR A 7 36.22 39.69 30.43
C TYR A 7 36.62 38.71 29.31
N ILE A 8 37.53 39.18 28.47
CA ILE A 8 38.43 38.56 27.46
C ILE A 8 39.84 38.95 27.90
N PRO A 9 40.95 38.39 27.42
CA PRO A 9 41.43 37.07 27.01
C PRO A 9 42.71 36.66 27.72
N PHE A 10 43.24 35.44 27.46
CA PHE A 10 44.68 35.19 27.61
C PHE A 10 45.20 34.34 26.47
N LEU A 11 46.09 34.91 25.67
CA LEU A 11 46.93 34.34 24.66
C LEU A 11 48.16 33.69 25.37
N GLY A 12 48.46 32.44 25.07
CA GLY A 12 49.68 31.80 25.46
C GLY A 12 50.27 31.02 24.27
N ILE A 13 51.28 31.65 23.65
CA ILE A 13 52.13 31.05 22.62
C ILE A 13 53.20 30.24 23.35
N ILE A 14 53.31 28.92 23.04
CA ILE A 14 54.52 28.13 23.30
C ILE A 14 54.88 27.43 22.00
N LEU A 15 56.00 27.87 21.42
CA LEU A 15 56.77 27.13 20.43
C LEU A 15 57.57 26.04 21.15
N CYS A 16 57.53 24.82 20.67
CA CYS A 16 58.66 23.90 20.74
C CYS A 16 58.58 22.76 19.74
N SER A 17 59.51 22.80 18.83
CA SER A 17 60.35 21.72 18.26
C SER A 17 59.71 20.51 17.55
N LEU A 18 60.01 20.51 16.26
CA LEU A 18 60.02 19.40 15.30
C LEU A 18 60.66 18.11 15.84
N TRP A 19 59.90 17.04 15.84
CA TRP A 19 60.42 15.69 15.60
C TRP A 19 59.34 14.94 14.79
N GLY A 20 59.75 14.44 13.62
CA GLY A 20 58.89 13.71 12.72
C GLY A 20 58.62 12.30 13.25
N CYS A 21 57.35 11.94 13.25
CA CYS A 21 56.87 10.58 13.15
C CYS A 21 55.80 10.55 12.09
N SER A 22 55.99 9.76 11.05
CA SER A 22 54.98 9.41 10.06
C SER A 22 53.77 8.81 10.78
N ALA A 23 52.70 9.56 10.89
CA ALA A 23 51.40 9.05 11.25
C ALA A 23 50.71 8.61 9.95
N GLU A 24 50.58 7.30 9.78
CA GLU A 24 49.64 6.72 8.81
C GLU A 24 48.24 7.26 9.13
N ASN A 25 47.65 7.95 8.17
CA ASN A 25 46.25 8.32 8.18
C ASN A 25 45.40 7.06 8.08
N HIS A 26 44.95 6.54 9.21
CA HIS A 26 43.74 5.72 9.24
C HIS A 26 42.54 6.65 9.09
N GLY A 27 42.09 6.84 7.83
CA GLY A 27 40.73 7.23 7.54
C GLY A 27 39.77 6.16 8.10
N PRO A 28 38.50 6.48 8.35
CA PRO A 28 37.53 5.48 8.77
C PRO A 28 37.54 4.36 7.73
N ASP A 29 37.90 3.17 8.18
CA ASP A 29 37.84 1.92 7.44
C ASP A 29 36.35 1.69 7.07
N THR A 30 35.95 2.14 5.88
CA THR A 30 34.75 1.65 5.24
C THR A 30 35.09 0.21 4.89
N GLY A 31 34.67 -0.70 5.77
CA GLY A 31 34.81 -2.13 5.55
C GLY A 31 34.28 -2.49 4.18
N LYS A 32 35.19 -2.60 3.21
CA LYS A 32 34.91 -3.31 1.98
C LYS A 32 34.71 -4.75 2.40
N THR A 33 33.46 -5.19 2.47
CA THR A 33 33.12 -6.60 2.44
C THR A 33 33.90 -7.21 1.29
N ASP A 34 34.78 -8.19 1.57
CA ASP A 34 35.43 -9.00 0.56
C ASP A 34 34.33 -9.63 -0.29
N LEU A 35 34.07 -9.03 -1.45
CA LEU A 35 33.09 -9.51 -2.41
C LEU A 35 33.58 -10.88 -2.89
N ASN A 36 32.76 -11.91 -2.68
CA ASN A 36 33.02 -13.23 -3.24
C ASN A 36 33.11 -13.08 -4.77
N PRO A 37 34.23 -13.38 -5.43
CA PRO A 37 34.42 -13.16 -6.86
C PRO A 37 33.45 -13.98 -7.74
N ALA A 38 32.69 -14.90 -7.16
CA ALA A 38 31.69 -15.71 -7.86
C ALA A 38 30.38 -14.95 -8.12
N PHE A 39 30.07 -13.85 -7.40
CA PHE A 39 28.82 -13.12 -7.51
C PHE A 39 29.04 -11.65 -7.89
N VAL A 40 28.09 -11.08 -8.64
CA VAL A 40 28.09 -9.66 -9.01
C VAL A 40 27.09 -8.89 -8.17
N THR A 41 27.32 -7.58 -7.96
CA THR A 41 26.41 -6.72 -7.18
C THR A 41 25.65 -5.79 -8.10
N ALA A 42 24.32 -5.78 -7.97
CA ALA A 42 23.44 -4.78 -8.58
C ALA A 42 22.80 -3.91 -7.49
N THR A 43 22.54 -2.65 -7.85
CA THR A 43 21.85 -1.69 -6.99
C THR A 43 20.36 -1.74 -7.23
N LEU A 44 19.57 -1.81 -6.14
CA LEU A 44 18.10 -1.73 -6.16
C LEU A 44 17.66 -0.49 -5.38
N PHE A 45 16.96 0.41 -6.04
CA PHE A 45 16.34 1.59 -5.43
C PHE A 45 14.84 1.38 -5.23
N SER A 46 14.29 1.87 -4.10
CA SER A 46 12.83 1.96 -3.93
C SER A 46 12.41 3.30 -3.34
N ASP A 47 11.21 3.75 -3.71
CA ASP A 47 10.52 4.91 -3.15
C ASP A 47 9.64 4.56 -1.93
N VAL A 48 9.59 3.29 -1.54
CA VAL A 48 8.83 2.84 -0.37
C VAL A 48 9.68 3.02 0.89
N ASP A 49 9.59 4.18 1.54
CA ASP A 49 10.43 4.62 2.65
C ASP A 49 10.35 3.75 3.92
N PHE A 50 9.26 2.98 4.06
CA PHE A 50 9.04 2.02 5.16
C PHE A 50 9.30 0.56 4.77
N TRP A 51 9.86 0.30 3.59
CA TRP A 51 10.23 -1.04 3.16
C TRP A 51 11.56 -1.44 3.79
N GLU A 52 11.49 -2.32 4.75
CA GLU A 52 12.65 -2.85 5.46
C GLU A 52 13.06 -4.18 4.83
N VAL A 53 14.21 -4.21 4.18
CA VAL A 53 14.84 -5.42 3.66
C VAL A 53 16.09 -5.74 4.48
N PRO A 54 16.42 -7.03 4.67
CA PRO A 54 17.64 -7.39 5.42
C PRO A 54 18.90 -7.04 4.63
N ASP A 55 20.00 -6.84 5.34
CA ASP A 55 21.32 -6.78 4.74
C ASP A 55 21.61 -8.08 3.98
N TRP A 56 22.24 -7.96 2.82
CA TRP A 56 22.58 -9.13 2.01
C TRP A 56 23.65 -9.97 2.69
N SER A 57 23.38 -11.27 2.94
CA SER A 57 24.30 -12.22 3.56
C SER A 57 24.56 -13.40 2.63
N LEU A 58 25.79 -13.89 2.61
CA LEU A 58 26.17 -15.13 1.93
C LEU A 58 26.35 -16.29 2.91
N ASP A 59 25.86 -16.15 4.14
CA ASP A 59 25.91 -17.23 5.12
C ASP A 59 25.00 -18.38 4.69
N ALA A 60 25.51 -19.60 4.81
CA ALA A 60 24.80 -20.80 4.40
C ALA A 60 23.44 -20.94 5.10
N GLY A 61 22.39 -21.18 4.31
CA GLY A 61 21.02 -21.31 4.80
C GLY A 61 20.26 -20.00 4.96
N THR A 62 20.82 -18.86 4.49
CA THR A 62 20.09 -17.60 4.33
C THR A 62 19.42 -17.55 2.96
N LEU A 63 18.30 -16.79 2.85
CA LEU A 63 17.63 -16.61 1.56
C LEU A 63 18.49 -15.85 0.56
N SER A 64 19.25 -14.85 1.02
CA SER A 64 20.13 -14.08 0.14
C SER A 64 21.29 -14.92 -0.41
N ALA A 65 21.83 -15.87 0.37
CA ALA A 65 22.80 -16.83 -0.14
C ALA A 65 22.18 -17.73 -1.23
N GLU A 66 20.98 -18.27 -0.98
CA GLU A 66 20.24 -19.08 -1.96
C GLU A 66 19.98 -18.31 -3.26
N ILE A 67 19.48 -17.07 -3.16
CA ILE A 67 19.24 -16.21 -4.33
C ILE A 67 20.56 -15.98 -5.10
N SER A 68 21.67 -15.72 -4.38
CA SER A 68 22.99 -15.54 -5.03
C SER A 68 23.47 -16.79 -5.74
N GLU A 69 23.27 -17.97 -5.14
CA GLU A 69 23.67 -19.25 -5.74
C GLU A 69 22.90 -19.55 -7.01
N GLN A 70 21.59 -19.23 -7.05
CA GLN A 70 20.73 -19.46 -8.21
C GLN A 70 20.95 -18.46 -9.34
N THR A 71 21.22 -17.19 -9.00
CA THR A 71 21.20 -16.10 -9.97
C THR A 71 22.56 -15.50 -10.29
N GLY A 72 23.57 -15.74 -9.45
CA GLY A 72 24.87 -15.07 -9.52
C GLY A 72 24.85 -13.61 -9.05
N LEU A 73 23.75 -13.15 -8.43
CA LEU A 73 23.51 -11.76 -8.07
C LEU A 73 23.49 -11.55 -6.55
N MET A 74 24.07 -10.44 -6.11
CA MET A 74 23.84 -9.82 -4.80
C MET A 74 23.16 -8.47 -5.00
N LEU A 75 22.35 -8.03 -4.05
CA LEU A 75 21.69 -6.72 -4.12
C LEU A 75 22.22 -5.78 -3.05
N GLU A 76 22.52 -4.56 -3.49
CA GLU A 76 22.72 -3.40 -2.63
C GLU A 76 21.44 -2.55 -2.70
N THR A 77 20.69 -2.47 -1.60
CA THR A 77 19.41 -1.75 -1.56
C THR A 77 19.59 -0.29 -1.16
N ILE A 78 18.90 0.60 -1.85
CA ILE A 78 18.90 2.04 -1.63
C ILE A 78 17.44 2.46 -1.38
N ILE A 79 17.07 2.60 -0.10
CA ILE A 79 15.73 3.02 0.32
C ILE A 79 15.86 4.30 1.13
N PRO A 80 15.67 5.49 0.50
CA PRO A 80 15.74 6.76 1.22
C PRO A 80 14.62 6.86 2.26
N PRO A 81 14.93 7.18 3.51
CA PRO A 81 13.91 7.26 4.56
C PRO A 81 13.00 8.49 4.44
N GLN A 82 13.34 9.41 3.55
CA GLN A 82 12.57 10.62 3.24
C GLN A 82 12.95 11.11 1.84
N ASP A 83 12.02 11.83 1.18
CA ASP A 83 12.25 12.49 -0.12
C ASP A 83 12.77 11.56 -1.24
N ALA A 84 12.27 10.33 -1.31
CA ALA A 84 12.68 9.34 -2.30
C ALA A 84 12.51 9.85 -3.74
N ASP A 85 11.42 10.57 -4.03
CA ASP A 85 11.16 11.19 -5.35
C ASP A 85 12.24 12.19 -5.73
N ARG A 86 12.70 12.98 -4.76
CA ARG A 86 13.80 13.92 -4.98
C ARG A 86 15.12 13.20 -5.20
N ALA A 87 15.38 12.13 -4.44
CA ALA A 87 16.57 11.32 -4.62
C ALA A 87 16.60 10.70 -6.02
N LEU A 88 15.51 10.08 -6.47
CA LEU A 88 15.37 9.50 -7.81
C LEU A 88 15.52 10.56 -8.91
N SER A 89 14.88 11.73 -8.75
CA SER A 89 15.01 12.84 -9.68
C SER A 89 16.46 13.32 -9.82
N LEU A 90 17.22 13.37 -8.73
CA LEU A 90 18.64 13.74 -8.76
C LEU A 90 19.49 12.67 -9.46
N LEU A 91 19.22 11.38 -9.26
CA LEU A 91 19.89 10.28 -9.95
C LEU A 91 19.60 10.32 -11.45
N LEU A 92 18.36 10.59 -11.85
CA LEU A 92 17.97 10.75 -13.24
C LEU A 92 18.68 11.94 -13.90
N LEU A 93 18.75 13.10 -13.22
CA LEU A 93 19.44 14.30 -13.72
C LEU A 93 20.94 14.08 -13.89
N LYS A 94 21.58 13.33 -13.01
CA LYS A 94 23.01 12.99 -13.07
C LYS A 94 23.31 11.89 -14.08
N ASN A 95 22.31 11.21 -14.59
CA ASN A 95 22.43 9.98 -15.39
C ASN A 95 23.15 8.84 -14.64
N GLU A 96 22.85 8.70 -13.35
CA GLU A 96 23.41 7.72 -12.42
C GLU A 96 22.28 6.83 -11.86
N LEU A 97 21.41 6.30 -12.73
CA LEU A 97 20.30 5.46 -12.28
C LEU A 97 20.80 4.15 -11.66
N PRO A 98 20.13 3.65 -10.62
CA PRO A 98 20.32 2.31 -10.10
C PRO A 98 20.08 1.25 -11.18
N ASP A 99 20.65 0.06 -10.99
CA ASP A 99 20.46 -1.05 -11.94
C ASP A 99 18.98 -1.48 -12.00
N ILE A 100 18.30 -1.49 -10.84
CA ILE A 100 16.92 -1.91 -10.65
C ILE A 100 16.18 -0.81 -9.86
N MET A 101 14.95 -0.54 -10.22
CA MET A 101 14.09 0.43 -9.52
C MET A 101 12.73 -0.19 -9.23
N ALA A 102 12.37 -0.30 -7.95
CA ALA A 102 11.10 -0.82 -7.46
C ALA A 102 10.26 0.36 -6.91
N LEU A 103 9.30 0.86 -7.71
CA LEU A 103 8.64 2.14 -7.51
C LEU A 103 7.13 2.01 -7.36
N THR A 104 6.53 2.95 -6.60
CA THR A 104 5.09 3.11 -6.43
C THR A 104 4.55 4.39 -7.07
N ASP A 105 5.39 5.40 -7.28
CA ASP A 105 4.99 6.67 -7.87
C ASP A 105 4.83 6.58 -9.40
N ALA A 106 3.58 6.69 -9.86
CA ALA A 106 3.24 6.60 -11.27
C ALA A 106 3.89 7.69 -12.14
N SER A 107 4.13 8.88 -11.57
CA SER A 107 4.80 9.99 -12.27
C SER A 107 6.27 9.69 -12.51
N ALA A 108 6.96 9.16 -11.50
CA ALA A 108 8.36 8.76 -11.60
C ALA A 108 8.53 7.62 -12.62
N ILE A 109 7.65 6.61 -12.58
CA ILE A 109 7.61 5.50 -13.54
C ILE A 109 7.44 6.05 -14.96
N GLN A 110 6.46 6.94 -15.18
CA GLN A 110 6.21 7.54 -16.48
C GLN A 110 7.40 8.39 -16.97
N GLN A 111 8.06 9.13 -16.08
CA GLN A 111 9.24 9.93 -16.42
C GLN A 111 10.40 9.04 -16.88
N LEU A 112 10.65 7.92 -16.19
CA LEU A 112 11.67 6.95 -16.55
C LEU A 112 11.39 6.32 -17.92
N ILE A 113 10.15 5.90 -18.17
CA ILE A 113 9.72 5.33 -19.46
C ILE A 113 9.89 6.36 -20.58
N SER A 114 9.37 7.58 -20.38
CA SER A 114 9.42 8.66 -21.39
C SER A 114 10.85 9.13 -21.69
N SER A 115 11.75 9.06 -20.70
CA SER A 115 13.17 9.38 -20.90
C SER A 115 13.93 8.32 -21.72
N GLY A 116 13.31 7.14 -21.96
CA GLY A 116 13.93 6.02 -22.65
C GLY A 116 15.05 5.33 -21.86
N LYS A 117 15.13 5.56 -20.53
CA LYS A 117 16.18 5.07 -19.64
C LYS A 117 15.97 3.66 -19.11
N VAL A 118 14.77 3.12 -19.26
CA VAL A 118 14.42 1.77 -18.81
C VAL A 118 14.17 0.83 -19.97
N TRP A 119 14.44 -0.44 -19.77
CA TRP A 119 14.21 -1.48 -20.75
C TRP A 119 12.72 -1.73 -20.96
N ASN A 120 12.34 -2.04 -22.20
CA ASN A 120 11.17 -2.88 -22.45
C ASN A 120 11.49 -4.26 -21.87
N LEU A 121 10.68 -4.75 -20.96
CA LEU A 121 10.98 -5.96 -20.20
C LEU A 121 11.01 -7.21 -21.08
N GLU A 122 10.11 -7.28 -22.07
CA GLU A 122 10.09 -8.38 -23.04
C GLU A 122 11.37 -8.42 -23.88
N GLU A 123 11.85 -7.26 -24.35
CA GLU A 123 13.11 -7.16 -25.08
C GLU A 123 14.31 -7.51 -24.20
N PHE A 124 14.28 -7.09 -22.93
CA PHE A 124 15.31 -7.38 -21.94
C PHE A 124 15.44 -8.89 -21.69
N LEU A 125 14.31 -9.55 -21.39
CA LEU A 125 14.28 -10.99 -21.14
C LEU A 125 14.68 -11.78 -22.38
N LYS A 126 14.14 -11.47 -23.57
CA LYS A 126 14.52 -12.13 -24.84
C LYS A 126 16.03 -12.04 -25.12
N ARG A 127 16.67 -10.97 -24.66
CA ARG A 127 18.11 -10.75 -24.90
C ARG A 127 19.00 -11.43 -23.87
N TYR A 128 18.62 -11.42 -22.59
CA TYR A 128 19.50 -11.80 -21.48
C TYR A 128 19.06 -13.05 -20.72
N CYS A 129 17.81 -13.50 -20.87
CA CYS A 129 17.26 -14.73 -20.34
C CYS A 129 16.15 -15.26 -21.29
N PRO A 130 16.51 -15.73 -22.50
CA PRO A 130 15.53 -16.09 -23.52
C PRO A 130 14.63 -17.26 -23.16
N ASP A 131 15.04 -18.07 -22.19
CA ASP A 131 14.31 -19.23 -21.67
C ASP A 131 13.47 -18.88 -20.42
N SER A 132 13.32 -17.59 -20.10
CA SER A 132 12.54 -17.13 -18.95
C SER A 132 11.07 -17.50 -19.07
N ASP A 133 10.51 -18.08 -18.00
CA ASP A 133 9.10 -18.43 -17.88
C ASP A 133 8.20 -17.19 -17.93
N LEU A 134 8.70 -16.02 -17.57
CA LEU A 134 7.98 -14.73 -17.71
C LEU A 134 7.60 -14.42 -19.16
N LEU A 135 8.31 -14.94 -20.14
CA LEU A 135 7.97 -14.73 -21.56
C LEU A 135 6.74 -15.50 -22.00
N THR A 136 6.45 -16.64 -21.36
CA THR A 136 5.38 -17.59 -21.71
C THR A 136 4.24 -17.63 -20.72
N ASP A 137 4.53 -17.55 -19.42
CA ASP A 137 3.61 -17.85 -18.33
C ASP A 137 3.15 -16.61 -17.53
N PHE A 138 3.64 -15.41 -17.89
CA PHE A 138 3.14 -14.18 -17.27
C PHE A 138 1.66 -13.93 -17.66
N PRO A 139 0.76 -13.60 -16.71
CA PRO A 139 -0.67 -13.40 -16.99
C PRO A 139 -0.92 -12.39 -18.12
N GLU A 140 -1.53 -12.83 -19.20
CA GLU A 140 -1.69 -12.04 -20.42
C GLU A 140 -2.56 -10.80 -20.22
N ASP A 141 -3.61 -10.89 -19.41
CA ASP A 141 -4.46 -9.74 -19.10
C ASP A 141 -3.70 -8.64 -18.35
N MET A 142 -2.76 -8.98 -17.45
CA MET A 142 -1.88 -8.03 -16.79
C MET A 142 -0.86 -7.44 -17.76
N LYS A 143 -0.21 -8.26 -18.58
CA LYS A 143 0.72 -7.81 -19.61
C LYS A 143 0.05 -6.79 -20.55
N GLN A 144 -1.15 -7.09 -21.01
CA GLN A 144 -1.92 -6.20 -21.87
C GLN A 144 -2.34 -4.90 -21.17
N ALA A 145 -2.64 -4.94 -19.87
CA ALA A 145 -2.94 -3.74 -19.10
C ALA A 145 -1.71 -2.83 -18.98
N LEU A 146 -0.53 -3.39 -18.70
CA LEU A 146 0.74 -2.66 -18.66
C LEU A 146 1.09 -2.04 -20.02
N ILE A 147 0.92 -2.80 -21.10
CA ILE A 147 1.13 -2.30 -22.48
C ILE A 147 0.16 -1.15 -22.80
N ARG A 148 -1.12 -1.28 -22.47
CA ARG A 148 -2.11 -0.19 -22.69
C ARG A 148 -1.78 1.06 -21.90
N ARG A 149 -1.27 0.89 -20.66
CA ARG A 149 -0.91 2.01 -19.79
C ARG A 149 0.35 2.73 -20.23
N ASN A 150 1.39 1.98 -20.64
CA ASN A 150 2.75 2.46 -20.83
C ASN A 150 3.22 2.46 -22.29
N GLY A 151 2.42 1.95 -23.24
CA GLY A 151 2.78 1.78 -24.65
C GLY A 151 3.58 0.51 -24.95
N ALA A 152 4.24 -0.10 -23.94
CA ALA A 152 4.90 -1.41 -23.99
C ALA A 152 5.02 -2.00 -22.60
N TRP A 153 5.53 -3.22 -22.47
CA TRP A 153 5.74 -3.87 -21.19
C TRP A 153 7.09 -3.47 -20.59
N TYR A 154 7.11 -2.50 -19.67
CA TYR A 154 8.33 -1.93 -19.06
C TYR A 154 8.62 -2.41 -17.65
N SER A 155 7.65 -2.96 -16.93
CA SER A 155 7.78 -3.27 -15.51
C SER A 155 7.23 -4.63 -15.13
N TYR A 156 7.80 -5.24 -14.09
CA TYR A 156 7.21 -6.37 -13.40
C TYR A 156 6.38 -5.83 -12.21
N PRO A 157 5.05 -6.06 -12.16
CA PRO A 157 4.20 -5.56 -11.10
C PRO A 157 4.18 -6.53 -9.91
N SER A 158 4.10 -6.00 -8.70
CA SER A 158 3.83 -6.81 -7.51
C SER A 158 2.34 -7.15 -7.35
N HIS A 159 2.02 -7.99 -6.36
CA HIS A 159 0.65 -8.33 -5.97
C HIS A 159 -0.21 -8.85 -7.14
N ILE A 160 0.40 -9.73 -7.95
CA ILE A 160 -0.26 -10.32 -9.12
C ILE A 160 -1.55 -11.02 -8.69
N ASN A 161 -2.68 -10.55 -9.20
CA ASN A 161 -3.99 -11.16 -8.98
C ASN A 161 -4.94 -10.71 -10.10
N SER A 162 -5.13 -11.53 -11.11
CA SER A 162 -5.99 -11.26 -12.26
C SER A 162 -6.77 -12.50 -12.68
N LEU A 163 -7.66 -12.37 -13.65
CA LEU A 163 -8.41 -13.52 -14.15
C LEU A 163 -7.51 -14.56 -14.80
N ASP A 164 -6.49 -14.12 -15.56
CA ASP A 164 -5.53 -15.06 -16.18
C ASP A 164 -4.55 -15.61 -15.13
N ALA A 165 -4.11 -14.82 -14.16
CA ALA A 165 -3.30 -15.30 -13.04
C ALA A 165 -3.99 -16.43 -12.27
N LYS A 166 -5.30 -16.32 -12.02
CA LYS A 166 -6.10 -17.36 -11.35
C LYS A 166 -6.31 -18.61 -12.19
N LYS A 167 -6.13 -18.54 -13.51
CA LYS A 167 -6.12 -19.73 -14.38
C LYS A 167 -4.79 -20.48 -14.28
N ILE A 168 -3.68 -19.74 -14.18
CA ILE A 168 -2.34 -20.30 -13.99
C ILE A 168 -2.25 -20.92 -12.60
N TRP A 169 -2.52 -20.13 -11.56
CA TRP A 169 -2.44 -20.53 -10.16
C TRP A 169 -3.85 -20.71 -9.55
N LYS A 170 -4.41 -21.87 -9.76
CA LYS A 170 -5.76 -22.18 -9.25
C LYS A 170 -5.74 -22.39 -7.75
N THR A 171 -6.58 -21.66 -7.03
CA THR A 171 -6.78 -21.91 -5.60
C THR A 171 -7.52 -23.24 -5.37
N ASN A 172 -7.13 -23.95 -4.32
CA ASN A 172 -7.78 -25.19 -3.89
C ASN A 172 -9.00 -24.96 -2.98
N THR A 173 -9.38 -23.72 -2.72
CA THR A 173 -10.42 -23.37 -1.75
C THR A 173 -11.20 -22.12 -2.18
N SER A 174 -12.52 -22.14 -1.97
CA SER A 174 -13.38 -20.97 -2.16
C SER A 174 -13.18 -19.90 -1.06
N TYR A 175 -12.39 -20.19 -0.04
CA TYR A 175 -12.11 -19.22 1.05
C TYR A 175 -11.56 -17.89 0.52
N TYR A 176 -10.66 -17.95 -0.48
CA TYR A 176 -10.01 -16.77 -1.03
C TYR A 176 -10.87 -16.03 -2.07
N GLU A 177 -11.81 -16.72 -2.73
CA GLU A 177 -12.77 -16.10 -3.66
C GLU A 177 -13.63 -15.03 -2.97
N ASP A 178 -14.11 -15.34 -1.75
CA ASP A 178 -14.83 -14.40 -0.91
C ASP A 178 -14.01 -13.14 -0.63
N TYR A 179 -12.71 -13.31 -0.34
CA TYR A 179 -11.83 -12.18 -0.08
C TYR A 179 -11.62 -11.31 -1.33
N ASP A 180 -11.48 -11.93 -2.49
CA ASP A 180 -11.38 -11.20 -3.75
C ASP A 180 -12.62 -10.36 -4.04
N GLN A 181 -13.79 -10.90 -3.73
CA GLN A 181 -15.06 -10.23 -3.99
C GLN A 181 -15.38 -9.14 -2.95
N TYR A 182 -15.12 -9.39 -1.68
CA TYR A 182 -15.64 -8.57 -0.57
C TYR A 182 -14.55 -7.91 0.27
N GLY A 183 -13.29 -8.35 0.17
CA GLY A 183 -12.24 -7.92 1.08
C GLY A 183 -11.74 -6.50 0.81
N THR A 184 -11.47 -5.78 1.87
CA THR A 184 -10.76 -4.50 1.87
C THR A 184 -10.01 -4.34 3.18
N THR A 185 -8.78 -3.87 3.13
CA THR A 185 -8.01 -3.54 4.36
C THR A 185 -8.54 -2.29 5.06
N VAL A 186 -9.45 -1.54 4.43
CA VAL A 186 -9.98 -0.29 4.98
C VAL A 186 -11.31 -0.57 5.70
N ALA A 187 -11.27 -0.57 7.03
CA ALA A 187 -12.37 -1.02 7.87
C ALA A 187 -12.57 -0.13 9.11
N VAL A 188 -13.73 -0.29 9.75
CA VAL A 188 -13.93 0.06 11.16
C VAL A 188 -13.70 -1.18 12.01
N ILE A 189 -12.92 -1.04 13.07
CA ILE A 189 -12.69 -2.10 14.04
C ILE A 189 -12.92 -1.62 15.45
N TRP A 190 -13.51 -2.52 16.25
CA TRP A 190 -13.88 -2.28 17.63
C TRP A 190 -13.08 -3.22 18.53
N ASN A 191 -12.52 -2.68 19.63
CA ASN A 191 -11.85 -3.47 20.64
C ASN A 191 -12.89 -4.28 21.42
N ARG A 192 -12.81 -5.62 21.38
CA ARG A 192 -13.80 -6.54 21.99
C ARG A 192 -13.93 -6.33 23.49
N ASP A 193 -12.80 -6.22 24.19
CA ASP A 193 -12.79 -6.06 25.66
C ASP A 193 -13.41 -4.72 26.07
N LEU A 194 -13.17 -3.66 25.29
CA LEU A 194 -13.74 -2.35 25.60
C LEU A 194 -15.22 -2.25 25.22
N LEU A 195 -15.70 -2.95 24.17
CA LEU A 195 -17.13 -3.11 23.90
C LEU A 195 -17.82 -3.78 25.09
N GLU A 196 -17.30 -4.92 25.56
CA GLU A 196 -17.85 -5.64 26.70
C GLU A 196 -17.84 -4.78 27.97
N LYS A 197 -16.71 -4.13 28.30
CA LYS A 197 -16.61 -3.23 29.46
C LYS A 197 -17.58 -2.07 29.39
N ALA A 198 -17.87 -1.58 28.19
CA ALA A 198 -18.86 -0.53 27.99
C ALA A 198 -20.31 -1.07 28.04
N GLY A 199 -20.50 -2.40 28.07
CA GLY A 199 -21.84 -3.03 27.98
C GLY A 199 -22.49 -2.65 26.63
N LEU A 200 -21.72 -2.79 25.55
CA LEU A 200 -22.12 -2.57 24.17
C LEU A 200 -21.83 -3.82 23.34
N ASP A 201 -22.62 -4.02 22.31
CA ASP A 201 -22.36 -5.04 21.29
C ASP A 201 -22.32 -4.44 19.89
N LEU A 202 -22.18 -5.27 18.85
CA LEU A 202 -22.09 -4.80 17.47
C LEU A 202 -23.41 -4.17 16.97
N GLU A 203 -24.54 -4.51 17.57
CA GLU A 203 -25.86 -3.93 17.22
C GLU A 203 -25.97 -2.48 17.70
N ASP A 204 -25.22 -2.11 18.74
CA ASP A 204 -25.17 -0.75 19.29
C ASP A 204 -24.26 0.21 18.49
N VAL A 205 -23.55 -0.28 17.46
CA VAL A 205 -22.55 0.49 16.68
C VAL A 205 -22.74 0.36 15.17
N GLN A 206 -24.00 0.15 14.72
CA GLN A 206 -24.32 -0.06 13.31
C GLN A 206 -24.54 1.25 12.52
N THR A 207 -25.10 2.28 13.16
CA THR A 207 -25.46 3.53 12.47
C THR A 207 -24.65 4.70 13.00
N GLU A 208 -24.59 5.80 12.21
CA GLU A 208 -23.92 7.05 12.59
C GLU A 208 -24.32 7.50 14.01
N SER A 209 -25.62 7.57 14.28
CA SER A 209 -26.13 7.97 15.59
C SER A 209 -25.77 7.02 16.70
N GLN A 210 -25.78 5.70 16.47
CA GLN A 210 -25.38 4.70 17.45
C GLN A 210 -23.89 4.80 17.78
N VAL A 211 -23.04 4.91 16.76
CA VAL A 211 -21.59 5.08 16.91
C VAL A 211 -21.24 6.31 17.74
N LEU A 212 -21.86 7.47 17.43
CA LEU A 212 -21.64 8.68 18.22
C LEU A 212 -22.12 8.57 19.67
N LYS A 213 -23.21 7.82 19.93
CA LYS A 213 -23.67 7.52 21.29
C LYS A 213 -22.69 6.57 22.02
N ALA A 214 -22.17 5.55 21.33
CA ALA A 214 -21.17 4.66 21.89
C ALA A 214 -19.89 5.42 22.28
N PHE A 215 -19.40 6.32 21.42
CA PHE A 215 -18.26 7.19 21.77
C PHE A 215 -18.53 8.07 22.99
N GLN A 216 -19.73 8.66 23.09
CA GLN A 216 -20.10 9.45 24.26
C GLN A 216 -20.12 8.58 25.53
N LYS A 217 -20.71 7.38 25.46
CA LYS A 217 -20.76 6.45 26.58
C LYS A 217 -19.36 6.09 27.08
N VAL A 218 -18.45 5.70 26.17
CA VAL A 218 -17.08 5.35 26.51
C VAL A 218 -16.33 6.52 27.15
N LYS A 219 -16.51 7.72 26.60
CA LYS A 219 -15.94 8.94 27.15
C LYS A 219 -16.47 9.25 28.57
N ASP A 220 -17.78 9.12 28.80
CA ASP A 220 -18.40 9.40 30.09
C ASP A 220 -18.03 8.37 31.16
N MET A 221 -17.61 7.17 30.75
CA MET A 221 -17.14 6.11 31.66
C MET A 221 -15.71 6.34 32.16
N ASP A 222 -14.96 7.25 31.57
CA ASP A 222 -13.57 7.57 31.94
C ASP A 222 -12.68 6.32 32.07
N LEU A 223 -12.82 5.41 31.10
CA LEU A 223 -12.14 4.12 31.11
C LEU A 223 -10.63 4.29 30.91
N THR A 224 -9.88 3.44 31.62
CA THR A 224 -8.42 3.35 31.45
C THR A 224 -7.98 1.91 31.20
N VAL A 225 -6.89 1.76 30.43
CA VAL A 225 -6.16 0.50 30.22
C VAL A 225 -4.70 0.76 30.61
N ASP A 226 -4.18 0.03 31.56
CA ASP A 226 -2.82 0.17 32.11
C ASP A 226 -2.47 1.64 32.49
N GLY A 227 -3.48 2.37 32.99
CA GLY A 227 -3.34 3.78 33.40
C GLY A 227 -3.40 4.79 32.26
N GLN A 228 -3.65 4.36 31.02
CA GLN A 228 -3.87 5.23 29.87
C GLN A 228 -5.38 5.44 29.65
N GLU A 229 -5.80 6.68 29.40
CA GLU A 229 -7.18 7.02 29.05
C GLU A 229 -7.58 6.33 27.73
N VAL A 230 -8.78 5.76 27.69
CA VAL A 230 -9.30 5.12 26.48
C VAL A 230 -9.70 6.18 25.44
N ILE A 231 -9.15 6.08 24.26
CA ILE A 231 -9.47 6.90 23.11
C ILE A 231 -10.74 6.35 22.45
N PRO A 232 -11.87 7.08 22.41
CA PRO A 232 -13.10 6.60 21.80
C PRO A 232 -12.93 6.31 20.30
N LEU A 233 -12.25 7.21 19.55
CA LEU A 233 -11.97 7.04 18.13
C LEU A 233 -10.51 7.40 17.81
N LEU A 234 -9.75 6.44 17.32
CA LEU A 234 -8.48 6.64 16.66
C LEU A 234 -8.69 6.58 15.13
N MET A 235 -8.20 7.59 14.41
CA MET A 235 -8.17 7.63 12.95
C MET A 235 -6.77 7.22 12.45
N ASP A 236 -6.62 7.00 11.14
CA ASP A 236 -5.39 6.47 10.52
C ASP A 236 -4.26 7.52 10.42
N GLY A 237 -3.97 8.23 11.50
CA GLY A 237 -2.87 9.16 11.61
C GLY A 237 -2.80 10.18 10.46
N ALA A 238 -1.61 10.45 9.96
CA ALA A 238 -1.38 11.35 8.84
C ALA A 238 -2.11 10.90 7.54
N SER A 239 -2.42 9.61 7.43
CA SER A 239 -3.12 9.02 6.29
C SER A 239 -4.66 9.03 6.41
N TYR A 240 -5.23 9.73 7.41
CA TYR A 240 -6.68 9.73 7.66
C TYR A 240 -7.54 10.15 6.46
N GLN A 241 -7.05 11.08 5.63
CA GLN A 241 -7.78 11.50 4.43
C GLN A 241 -7.88 10.37 3.41
N GLN A 242 -6.81 9.59 3.27
CA GLN A 242 -6.74 8.47 2.33
C GLN A 242 -7.54 7.26 2.81
N TRP A 243 -7.55 6.97 4.13
CA TRP A 243 -8.13 5.74 4.65
C TRP A 243 -9.38 5.92 5.49
N THR A 244 -9.33 6.75 6.54
CA THR A 244 -10.51 6.99 7.40
C THR A 244 -11.66 7.61 6.63
N LEU A 245 -11.40 8.67 5.85
CA LEU A 245 -12.43 9.30 5.02
C LEU A 245 -12.86 8.40 3.86
N ALA A 246 -11.98 7.56 3.30
CA ALA A 246 -12.38 6.58 2.29
C ALA A 246 -13.37 5.56 2.84
N PHE A 247 -13.13 5.03 4.05
CA PHE A 247 -14.07 4.14 4.73
C PHE A 247 -15.43 4.82 4.96
N LEU A 248 -15.43 6.03 5.51
CA LEU A 248 -16.67 6.77 5.78
C LEU A 248 -17.43 7.11 4.50
N ASN A 249 -16.73 7.50 3.44
CA ASN A 249 -17.33 7.73 2.13
C ASN A 249 -17.98 6.46 1.57
N ASN A 250 -17.32 5.32 1.71
CA ASN A 250 -17.89 4.03 1.31
C ASN A 250 -19.10 3.66 2.18
N SER A 251 -19.01 3.83 3.49
CA SER A 251 -20.08 3.54 4.44
C SER A 251 -21.33 4.39 4.18
N PHE A 252 -21.15 5.66 3.84
CA PHE A 252 -22.24 6.60 3.60
C PHE A 252 -22.71 6.66 2.14
N GLY A 253 -22.12 5.83 1.25
CA GLY A 253 -22.63 5.63 -0.09
C GLY A 253 -22.13 6.62 -1.15
N ALA A 254 -20.97 7.26 -0.94
CA ALA A 254 -20.36 8.12 -1.96
C ALA A 254 -19.79 7.28 -3.11
N GLU A 255 -20.56 7.09 -4.17
CA GLU A 255 -20.19 6.30 -5.35
C GLU A 255 -19.07 6.96 -6.16
N VAL A 256 -18.21 6.13 -6.80
CA VAL A 256 -17.19 6.60 -7.75
C VAL A 256 -17.56 6.18 -9.19
N VAL A 257 -18.16 5.01 -9.34
CA VAL A 257 -18.70 4.52 -10.61
C VAL A 257 -20.11 4.00 -10.34
N ASP A 258 -21.09 4.47 -11.10
CA ASP A 258 -22.46 3.98 -10.98
C ASP A 258 -22.69 2.68 -11.79
N GLU A 259 -23.89 2.11 -11.66
CA GLU A 259 -24.28 0.86 -12.34
C GLU A 259 -24.24 0.94 -13.88
N ASN A 260 -24.24 2.14 -14.44
CA ASN A 260 -24.14 2.39 -15.89
C ASN A 260 -22.71 2.66 -16.34
N GLY A 261 -21.73 2.56 -15.43
CA GLY A 261 -20.32 2.82 -15.69
C GLY A 261 -19.96 4.30 -15.79
N ASN A 262 -20.82 5.23 -15.30
CA ASN A 262 -20.48 6.64 -15.27
C ASN A 262 -19.63 6.97 -14.06
N TYR A 263 -18.57 7.73 -14.28
CA TYR A 263 -17.72 8.26 -13.22
C TYR A 263 -18.42 9.39 -12.46
N LYS A 264 -18.24 9.39 -11.13
CA LYS A 264 -18.75 10.43 -10.23
C LYS A 264 -17.63 10.92 -9.31
N GLU A 265 -17.35 12.22 -9.35
CA GLU A 265 -16.43 12.80 -8.36
C GLU A 265 -17.04 12.72 -6.96
N ARG A 266 -16.40 11.95 -6.11
CA ARG A 266 -16.90 11.62 -4.77
C ARG A 266 -17.11 12.85 -3.90
N TRP A 267 -16.20 13.82 -3.95
CA TRP A 267 -16.24 15.00 -3.09
C TRP A 267 -17.33 16.03 -3.44
N LEU A 268 -17.97 15.90 -4.60
CA LEU A 268 -19.11 16.73 -4.98
C LEU A 268 -20.45 16.16 -4.48
N GLN A 269 -20.43 14.99 -3.86
CA GLN A 269 -21.64 14.26 -3.42
C GLN A 269 -21.99 14.61 -1.97
N PRO A 270 -23.30 14.65 -1.63
CA PRO A 270 -23.76 14.92 -0.26
C PRO A 270 -23.29 13.84 0.75
N GLU A 271 -23.05 12.63 0.31
CA GLU A 271 -22.52 11.51 1.09
C GLU A 271 -21.12 11.81 1.62
N ALA A 272 -20.25 12.40 0.80
CA ALA A 272 -18.91 12.83 1.23
C ALA A 272 -18.98 13.98 2.26
N LYS A 273 -19.98 14.87 2.15
CA LYS A 273 -20.23 15.88 3.19
C LYS A 273 -20.55 15.26 4.55
N LYS A 274 -21.33 14.15 4.56
CA LYS A 274 -21.64 13.42 5.80
C LYS A 274 -20.39 12.87 6.43
N SER A 275 -19.48 12.28 5.64
CA SER A 275 -18.19 11.78 6.11
C SER A 275 -17.36 12.85 6.81
N LEU A 276 -17.25 14.02 6.20
CA LEU A 276 -16.56 15.18 6.79
C LEU A 276 -17.26 15.66 8.08
N LYS A 277 -18.59 15.67 8.08
CA LYS A 277 -19.39 16.10 9.25
C LYS A 277 -19.27 15.12 10.41
N PHE A 278 -19.19 13.81 10.13
CA PHE A 278 -18.94 12.79 11.14
C PHE A 278 -17.60 13.04 11.85
N VAL A 279 -16.53 13.21 11.08
CA VAL A 279 -15.18 13.49 11.64
C VAL A 279 -15.17 14.81 12.40
N ASN A 280 -15.77 15.88 11.85
CA ASN A 280 -15.88 17.18 12.56
C ASN A 280 -16.60 17.02 13.91
N ARG A 281 -17.72 16.29 13.96
CA ARG A 281 -18.46 16.01 15.20
C ARG A 281 -17.61 15.23 16.20
N ALA A 282 -16.87 14.20 15.74
CA ALA A 282 -15.99 13.42 16.59
C ALA A 282 -14.89 14.29 17.23
N LEU A 283 -14.26 15.15 16.46
CA LEU A 283 -13.24 16.11 16.96
C LEU A 283 -13.84 17.13 17.95
N ARG A 284 -14.95 17.77 17.59
CA ARG A 284 -15.59 18.80 18.43
C ARG A 284 -16.11 18.26 19.76
N ARG A 285 -16.51 17.00 19.80
CA ARG A 285 -16.99 16.36 21.03
C ARG A 285 -15.87 15.67 21.82
N GLY A 286 -14.64 15.70 21.32
CA GLY A 286 -13.48 15.06 21.95
C GLY A 286 -13.58 13.54 21.97
N TYR A 287 -14.16 12.95 20.94
CA TYR A 287 -14.10 11.49 20.71
C TYR A 287 -12.84 11.10 19.97
N ALA A 288 -12.32 12.02 19.14
CA ALA A 288 -11.04 11.95 18.49
C ALA A 288 -10.23 13.23 18.77
N TYR A 289 -8.92 13.15 18.66
CA TYR A 289 -8.03 14.25 18.97
C TYR A 289 -7.28 14.75 17.73
N SER A 290 -7.26 16.08 17.50
CA SER A 290 -6.64 16.67 16.32
C SER A 290 -5.15 16.36 16.18
N GLN A 291 -4.43 16.20 17.31
CA GLN A 291 -3.02 15.78 17.30
C GLN A 291 -2.79 14.41 16.68
N HIS A 292 -3.78 13.52 16.75
CA HIS A 292 -3.68 12.19 16.17
C HIS A 292 -3.75 12.19 14.64
N LEU A 293 -4.20 13.29 14.01
CA LEU A 293 -4.23 13.41 12.55
C LEU A 293 -2.85 13.61 11.92
N ALA A 294 -1.81 13.80 12.73
CA ALA A 294 -0.43 14.00 12.27
C ALA A 294 0.54 12.89 12.70
N ILE A 295 0.03 11.86 13.40
CA ILE A 295 0.90 10.76 13.86
C ILE A 295 1.28 9.82 12.72
N SER A 296 2.47 9.25 12.83
CA SER A 296 2.97 8.24 11.87
C SER A 296 2.30 6.87 12.05
N ASN A 297 2.45 5.98 11.05
CA ASN A 297 1.97 4.59 11.15
C ASN A 297 2.56 3.86 12.35
N SER A 298 3.84 4.10 12.71
CA SER A 298 4.46 3.50 13.90
C SER A 298 3.78 3.96 15.19
N GLN A 299 3.33 5.22 15.25
CA GLN A 299 2.57 5.73 16.38
C GLN A 299 1.14 5.16 16.41
N VAL A 300 0.48 4.98 15.25
CA VAL A 300 -0.81 4.27 15.17
C VAL A 300 -0.67 2.87 15.74
N LYS A 301 0.34 2.09 15.32
CA LYS A 301 0.65 0.76 15.86
C LYS A 301 0.83 0.79 17.38
N SER A 302 1.53 1.79 17.92
CA SER A 302 1.75 1.94 19.35
C SER A 302 0.44 2.20 20.13
N TYR A 303 -0.46 3.04 19.60
CA TYR A 303 -1.77 3.25 20.20
C TYR A 303 -2.64 1.98 20.19
N ILE A 304 -2.66 1.26 19.07
CA ILE A 304 -3.40 -0.01 18.97
C ILE A 304 -2.84 -1.06 19.95
N ALA A 305 -1.51 -1.19 20.02
CA ALA A 305 -0.84 -2.13 20.93
C ALA A 305 -1.04 -1.80 22.41
N SER A 306 -1.34 -0.53 22.77
CA SER A 306 -1.64 -0.16 24.16
C SER A 306 -2.94 -0.75 24.68
N GLY A 307 -3.85 -1.21 23.80
CA GLY A 307 -5.19 -1.67 24.15
C GLY A 307 -6.16 -0.55 24.59
N ALA A 308 -5.70 0.71 24.66
CA ALA A 308 -6.49 1.87 25.10
C ALA A 308 -7.22 2.58 23.94
N VAL A 309 -7.52 1.87 22.85
CA VAL A 309 -8.31 2.38 21.72
C VAL A 309 -9.61 1.60 21.64
N PHE A 310 -10.76 2.29 21.73
CA PHE A 310 -12.08 1.67 21.64
C PHE A 310 -12.47 1.36 20.19
N CYS A 311 -12.30 2.32 19.29
CA CYS A 311 -12.60 2.20 17.86
C CYS A 311 -11.44 2.74 17.02
N PHE A 312 -11.09 2.02 15.95
CA PHE A 312 -10.22 2.53 14.90
C PHE A 312 -10.95 2.50 13.56
N ILE A 313 -10.78 3.55 12.77
CA ILE A 313 -11.27 3.64 11.38
C ILE A 313 -10.09 3.96 10.47
N GLY A 314 -9.74 3.02 9.59
CA GLY A 314 -8.61 3.20 8.69
C GLY A 314 -8.16 1.91 8.02
N ASN A 315 -6.91 1.88 7.55
CA ASN A 315 -6.29 0.71 6.96
C ASN A 315 -5.80 -0.24 8.08
N THR A 316 -6.39 -1.42 8.17
CA THR A 316 -6.04 -2.44 9.19
C THR A 316 -4.58 -2.89 9.11
N ALA A 317 -3.97 -2.88 7.92
CA ALA A 317 -2.55 -3.19 7.73
C ALA A 317 -1.61 -2.20 8.45
N ASN A 318 -2.08 -0.96 8.71
CA ASN A 318 -1.32 0.06 9.44
C ASN A 318 -1.33 -0.13 10.96
N THR A 319 -2.11 -1.08 11.49
CA THR A 319 -2.37 -1.19 12.93
C THR A 319 -1.44 -2.14 13.67
N GLY A 320 -0.96 -3.19 13.01
CA GLY A 320 -0.26 -4.29 13.68
C GLY A 320 -1.13 -5.02 14.72
N MET A 321 -2.47 -4.94 14.61
CA MET A 321 -3.42 -5.52 15.55
C MET A 321 -3.33 -7.05 15.63
N ASP A 322 -3.64 -7.61 16.80
CA ASP A 322 -4.05 -9.01 16.88
C ASP A 322 -5.54 -9.10 16.50
N PRO A 323 -5.91 -9.68 15.35
CA PRO A 323 -7.28 -9.66 14.83
C PRO A 323 -8.28 -10.38 15.76
N LYS A 324 -7.79 -11.21 16.70
CA LYS A 324 -8.66 -11.87 17.70
C LYS A 324 -9.20 -10.92 18.75
N GLN A 325 -8.49 -9.81 19.00
CA GLN A 325 -8.91 -8.78 19.96
C GLN A 325 -9.87 -7.76 19.36
N TRP A 326 -10.06 -7.80 18.05
CA TRP A 326 -10.88 -6.83 17.33
C TRP A 326 -12.04 -7.48 16.60
N VAL A 327 -13.04 -6.67 16.28
CA VAL A 327 -14.20 -7.08 15.50
C VAL A 327 -14.67 -5.91 14.64
N SER A 328 -15.23 -6.18 13.46
CA SER A 328 -15.85 -5.16 12.61
C SER A 328 -17.36 -5.27 12.65
N SER A 329 -18.04 -4.11 12.68
CA SER A 329 -19.49 -4.02 12.49
C SER A 329 -19.92 -4.02 11.03
N GLY A 330 -18.97 -4.08 10.09
CA GLY A 330 -19.22 -3.79 8.68
C GLY A 330 -19.26 -2.28 8.43
N PRO A 331 -20.18 -1.76 7.57
CA PRO A 331 -20.30 -0.33 7.36
C PRO A 331 -20.89 0.38 8.60
N ILE A 332 -20.53 1.63 8.79
CA ILE A 332 -21.30 2.54 9.63
C ILE A 332 -22.43 3.09 8.76
N LEU A 333 -23.65 2.63 8.98
CA LEU A 333 -24.80 3.02 8.14
C LEU A 333 -25.16 4.47 8.35
N SER A 334 -25.45 5.17 7.25
CA SER A 334 -25.99 6.52 7.31
C SER A 334 -27.39 6.51 7.95
N ASP A 335 -27.65 7.49 8.83
CA ASP A 335 -28.98 7.67 9.43
C ASP A 335 -30.07 8.00 8.38
N THR A 336 -29.71 8.36 7.17
CA THR A 336 -30.60 8.71 6.05
C THR A 336 -30.82 7.57 5.06
N GLY A 337 -30.17 6.39 5.28
CA GLY A 337 -30.47 5.14 4.61
C GLY A 337 -29.81 4.96 3.24
N GLU A 338 -28.75 5.71 2.94
CA GLU A 338 -27.94 5.46 1.75
C GLU A 338 -27.27 4.08 1.82
N ARG A 339 -27.22 3.37 0.69
CA ARG A 339 -26.53 2.08 0.61
C ARG A 339 -25.02 2.27 0.68
N PRO A 340 -24.28 1.44 1.44
CA PRO A 340 -22.82 1.43 1.40
C PRO A 340 -22.30 1.05 0.01
N VAL A 341 -21.06 1.49 -0.30
CA VAL A 341 -20.39 1.16 -1.56
C VAL A 341 -18.99 0.61 -1.29
N LEU A 342 -18.49 -0.21 -2.20
CA LEU A 342 -17.13 -0.71 -2.14
C LEU A 342 -16.55 -0.87 -3.54
N GLY A 343 -15.46 -0.18 -3.81
CA GLY A 343 -14.68 -0.41 -5.03
C GLY A 343 -13.79 -1.64 -4.87
N ARG A 344 -13.82 -2.55 -5.84
CA ARG A 344 -12.96 -3.74 -5.88
C ARG A 344 -12.27 -3.88 -7.22
N ASP A 345 -11.04 -4.33 -7.18
CA ASP A 345 -10.30 -4.71 -8.38
C ASP A 345 -10.74 -6.13 -8.80
N ILE A 346 -11.98 -6.21 -9.32
CA ILE A 346 -12.66 -7.50 -9.59
C ILE A 346 -11.91 -8.28 -10.67
N ARG A 347 -11.37 -7.59 -11.66
CA ARG A 347 -10.74 -8.21 -12.82
C ARG A 347 -9.24 -8.36 -12.66
N MET A 348 -8.60 -7.37 -12.02
CA MET A 348 -7.16 -7.30 -11.95
C MET A 348 -6.71 -6.32 -10.86
N VAL A 349 -5.74 -6.73 -10.05
CA VAL A 349 -4.96 -5.83 -9.21
C VAL A 349 -3.80 -5.30 -10.05
N ASN A 350 -3.66 -3.98 -10.16
CA ASN A 350 -2.64 -3.35 -11.00
C ASN A 350 -1.21 -3.41 -10.43
N GLY A 351 -1.02 -4.08 -9.31
CA GLY A 351 0.24 -4.06 -8.57
C GLY A 351 0.37 -2.79 -7.71
N TRP A 352 1.19 -2.90 -6.68
CA TRP A 352 1.53 -1.73 -5.86
C TRP A 352 2.92 -1.22 -6.20
N ILE A 353 3.90 -2.14 -6.30
CA ILE A 353 5.28 -1.83 -6.66
C ILE A 353 5.52 -2.30 -8.09
N GLU A 354 6.14 -1.46 -8.90
CA GLU A 354 6.58 -1.79 -10.25
C GLU A 354 8.09 -1.83 -10.33
N THR A 355 8.64 -2.98 -10.71
CA THR A 355 10.08 -3.19 -10.85
C THR A 355 10.49 -2.90 -12.29
N LEU A 356 11.34 -1.88 -12.48
CA LEU A 356 11.91 -1.44 -13.76
C LEU A 356 13.41 -1.72 -13.78
N ILE A 357 13.95 -2.01 -14.96
CA ILE A 357 15.38 -2.27 -15.19
C ILE A 357 16.00 -1.11 -15.98
N SER A 358 17.08 -0.54 -15.46
CA SER A 358 17.84 0.51 -16.14
C SER A 358 18.49 -0.01 -17.41
N LYS A 359 18.50 0.79 -18.49
CA LYS A 359 19.28 0.46 -19.70
C LYS A 359 20.79 0.48 -19.48
N ASP A 360 21.22 1.22 -18.46
CA ASP A 360 22.64 1.34 -18.09
C ASP A 360 23.05 0.34 -17.00
N CYS A 361 22.21 -0.68 -16.69
CA CYS A 361 22.50 -1.70 -15.68
C CYS A 361 23.78 -2.48 -16.03
N ARG A 362 24.59 -2.76 -15.00
CA ARG A 362 25.95 -3.29 -15.17
C ARG A 362 26.01 -4.79 -15.42
N HIS A 363 25.02 -5.54 -14.96
CA HIS A 363 25.02 -7.02 -14.98
C HIS A 363 23.66 -7.54 -15.48
N PRO A 364 23.30 -7.25 -16.75
CA PRO A 364 21.96 -7.53 -17.27
C PRO A 364 21.58 -9.01 -17.27
N GLU A 365 22.54 -9.93 -17.49
CA GLU A 365 22.25 -11.36 -17.49
C GLU A 365 21.90 -11.87 -16.09
N GLN A 366 22.63 -11.44 -15.06
CA GLN A 366 22.33 -11.83 -13.67
C GLN A 366 21.04 -11.17 -13.18
N ILE A 367 20.76 -9.93 -13.57
CA ILE A 367 19.50 -9.26 -13.25
C ILE A 367 18.31 -9.97 -13.94
N ALA A 368 18.46 -10.40 -15.18
CA ALA A 368 17.42 -11.13 -15.89
C ALA A 368 17.14 -12.49 -15.22
N ARG A 369 18.18 -13.25 -14.84
CA ARG A 369 18.04 -14.49 -14.09
C ARG A 369 17.42 -14.29 -12.71
N TRP A 370 17.79 -13.20 -12.03
CA TRP A 370 17.19 -12.85 -10.74
C TRP A 370 15.70 -12.54 -10.87
N LEU A 371 15.31 -11.78 -11.89
CA LEU A 371 13.91 -11.47 -12.14
C LEU A 371 13.11 -12.74 -12.45
N ASP A 372 13.66 -13.62 -13.27
CA ASP A 372 13.08 -14.91 -13.62
C ASP A 372 12.93 -15.81 -12.39
N TYR A 373 14.03 -16.10 -11.68
CA TYR A 373 14.02 -16.92 -10.47
C TYR A 373 13.07 -16.40 -9.38
N MET A 374 13.08 -15.10 -9.10
CA MET A 374 12.23 -14.54 -8.05
C MET A 374 10.74 -14.55 -8.40
N SER A 375 10.40 -14.73 -9.66
CA SER A 375 9.02 -14.78 -10.16
C SER A 375 8.55 -16.18 -10.53
N ASP A 376 9.41 -17.19 -10.51
CA ASP A 376 9.03 -18.59 -10.68
C ASP A 376 8.49 -19.22 -9.38
N ASP A 377 7.88 -20.40 -9.48
CA ASP A 377 7.26 -21.08 -8.32
C ASP A 377 8.29 -21.44 -7.24
N GLU A 378 9.52 -21.83 -7.60
CA GLU A 378 10.57 -22.19 -6.65
C GLU A 378 11.09 -20.95 -5.90
N GLY A 379 11.40 -19.88 -6.62
CA GLY A 379 11.88 -18.62 -6.05
C GLY A 379 10.83 -17.96 -5.18
N MET A 380 9.57 -17.94 -5.63
CA MET A 380 8.45 -17.44 -4.82
C MET A 380 8.28 -18.26 -3.53
N LEU A 381 8.38 -19.59 -3.63
CA LEU A 381 8.25 -20.48 -2.47
C LEU A 381 9.39 -20.26 -1.46
N LYS A 382 10.63 -20.20 -1.94
CA LYS A 382 11.81 -19.91 -1.12
C LYS A 382 11.70 -18.53 -0.45
N ASN A 383 11.42 -17.50 -1.24
CA ASN A 383 11.32 -16.13 -0.74
C ASN A 383 10.24 -15.97 0.34
N ASN A 384 9.08 -16.59 0.17
CA ASN A 384 7.96 -16.40 1.10
C ASN A 384 7.95 -17.40 2.25
N TYR A 385 8.42 -18.64 2.04
CA TYR A 385 8.21 -19.74 2.99
C TYR A 385 9.48 -20.48 3.38
N GLY A 386 10.60 -20.26 2.68
CA GLY A 386 11.91 -20.81 3.02
C GLY A 386 12.12 -22.25 2.52
N PHE A 387 12.61 -23.13 3.40
CA PHE A 387 13.10 -24.45 3.03
C PHE A 387 12.16 -25.57 3.48
N GLU A 388 11.83 -26.47 2.56
CA GLU A 388 11.00 -27.66 2.83
C GLU A 388 11.62 -28.53 3.94
N GLY A 389 10.79 -29.06 4.83
CA GLY A 389 11.17 -29.88 5.97
C GLY A 389 11.79 -29.09 7.13
N ILE A 390 12.14 -27.81 6.94
CA ILE A 390 12.65 -26.90 7.98
C ILE A 390 11.59 -25.86 8.32
N ASP A 391 11.15 -25.09 7.34
CA ASP A 391 10.28 -23.94 7.51
C ASP A 391 8.83 -24.23 7.14
N TYR A 392 8.61 -25.17 6.25
CA TYR A 392 7.29 -25.67 5.89
C TYR A 392 7.34 -27.16 5.56
N THR A 393 6.16 -27.79 5.49
CA THR A 393 5.95 -29.14 4.99
C THR A 393 4.94 -29.09 3.85
N LEU A 394 5.17 -29.90 2.82
CA LEU A 394 4.23 -30.08 1.71
C LEU A 394 3.11 -31.04 2.13
N ASN A 395 1.85 -30.64 1.91
CA ASN A 395 0.68 -31.45 2.17
C ASN A 395 0.35 -32.33 0.95
N GLY A 396 -0.44 -33.41 1.16
CA GLY A 396 -0.82 -34.31 0.09
C GLY A 396 -1.73 -33.72 -1.01
N ASP A 397 -2.29 -32.54 -0.78
CA ASP A 397 -3.10 -31.78 -1.74
C ASP A 397 -2.30 -30.69 -2.49
N GLY A 398 -0.99 -30.64 -2.30
CA GLY A 398 -0.11 -29.64 -2.91
C GLY A 398 -0.03 -28.31 -2.15
N THR A 399 -0.80 -28.15 -1.08
CA THR A 399 -0.66 -26.96 -0.20
C THR A 399 0.50 -27.13 0.77
N ILE A 400 0.91 -26.04 1.44
CA ILE A 400 1.99 -26.07 2.43
C ILE A 400 1.45 -25.78 3.84
N THR A 401 2.13 -26.34 4.84
CA THR A 401 1.90 -25.99 6.25
C THR A 401 3.20 -25.47 6.85
N LEU A 402 3.19 -24.23 7.35
CA LEU A 402 4.34 -23.64 8.04
C LEU A 402 4.64 -24.38 9.34
N THR A 403 5.91 -24.67 9.58
CA THR A 403 6.41 -25.07 10.89
C THR A 403 6.42 -23.87 11.85
N GLU A 404 6.67 -24.11 13.15
CA GLU A 404 6.84 -22.98 14.08
C GLU A 404 8.08 -22.15 13.73
N ALA A 405 9.16 -22.79 13.26
CA ALA A 405 10.36 -22.10 12.80
C ALA A 405 10.06 -21.19 11.60
N GLY A 406 9.33 -21.68 10.61
CA GLY A 406 8.92 -20.87 9.44
C GLY A 406 8.04 -19.69 9.82
N ARG A 407 7.04 -19.90 10.72
CA ARG A 407 6.23 -18.80 11.24
C ARG A 407 7.06 -17.74 11.95
N GLN A 408 8.04 -18.17 12.77
CA GLN A 408 8.91 -17.23 13.47
C GLN A 408 9.79 -16.43 12.50
N LYS A 409 10.38 -17.09 11.49
CA LYS A 409 11.20 -16.41 10.48
C LYS A 409 10.40 -15.38 9.68
N ARG A 410 9.14 -15.68 9.32
CA ARG A 410 8.27 -14.70 8.65
C ARG A 410 7.91 -13.52 9.55
N ARG A 411 7.71 -13.73 10.86
CA ARG A 411 7.51 -12.60 11.80
C ARG A 411 8.74 -11.70 11.90
N ASP A 412 9.94 -12.28 11.78
CA ASP A 412 11.22 -11.57 11.83
C ASP A 412 11.75 -11.22 10.42
N SER A 413 10.86 -10.93 9.46
CA SER A 413 11.17 -10.75 8.03
C SER A 413 12.35 -9.80 7.74
N VAL A 414 12.46 -8.71 8.49
CA VAL A 414 13.57 -7.74 8.40
C VAL A 414 14.94 -8.38 8.64
N LYS A 415 15.02 -9.42 9.50
CA LYS A 415 16.28 -10.11 9.79
C LYS A 415 16.53 -11.32 8.91
N THR A 416 15.45 -12.00 8.52
CA THR A 416 15.51 -13.30 7.86
C THR A 416 15.37 -13.22 6.35
N GLY A 417 14.78 -12.14 5.83
CA GLY A 417 14.45 -11.96 4.43
C GLY A 417 13.15 -12.65 3.98
N TYR A 418 12.52 -13.47 4.85
CA TYR A 418 11.29 -14.19 4.51
C TYR A 418 10.13 -13.22 4.27
N SER A 419 9.53 -13.30 3.07
CA SER A 419 8.49 -12.35 2.60
C SER A 419 8.93 -10.88 2.61
N ALA A 420 10.24 -10.62 2.53
CA ALA A 420 10.77 -9.26 2.53
C ALA A 420 10.73 -8.60 1.13
N TRP A 421 10.69 -9.39 0.07
CA TRP A 421 10.72 -8.89 -1.32
C TRP A 421 9.30 -8.63 -1.86
N TRP A 422 8.68 -7.56 -1.39
CA TRP A 422 7.29 -7.19 -1.73
C TRP A 422 7.05 -6.94 -3.20
N ASN A 423 8.08 -6.54 -3.93
CA ASN A 423 8.02 -6.34 -5.37
C ASN A 423 7.77 -7.64 -6.18
N PHE A 424 7.93 -8.82 -5.53
CA PHE A 424 7.59 -10.13 -6.10
C PHE A 424 6.32 -10.74 -5.49
N GLY A 425 5.54 -9.98 -4.74
CA GLY A 425 4.27 -10.45 -4.21
C GLY A 425 3.35 -10.96 -5.33
N ASN A 426 2.88 -12.20 -5.21
CA ASN A 426 1.94 -12.81 -6.15
C ASN A 426 0.78 -13.44 -5.37
N ILE A 427 -0.34 -12.72 -5.30
CA ILE A 427 -1.50 -13.10 -4.49
C ILE A 427 -2.16 -14.37 -5.05
N ALA A 428 -2.28 -14.49 -6.38
CA ALA A 428 -2.91 -15.65 -7.01
C ALA A 428 -2.10 -16.93 -6.71
N TRP A 429 -0.77 -16.85 -6.86
CA TRP A 429 0.12 -17.96 -6.54
C TRP A 429 0.08 -18.31 -5.05
N GLU A 430 0.21 -17.34 -4.16
CA GLU A 430 0.19 -17.59 -2.72
C GLU A 430 -1.09 -18.34 -2.29
N ARG A 431 -2.22 -17.94 -2.85
CA ARG A 431 -3.51 -18.59 -2.56
C ARG A 431 -3.65 -20.00 -3.14
N SER A 432 -2.91 -20.32 -4.19
CA SER A 432 -2.91 -21.68 -4.77
C SER A 432 -2.20 -22.70 -3.89
N ILE A 433 -1.22 -22.25 -3.09
CA ILE A 433 -0.41 -23.12 -2.23
C ILE A 433 -0.80 -23.06 -0.76
N LEU A 434 -1.65 -22.13 -0.33
CA LEU A 434 -2.10 -22.03 1.05
C LEU A 434 -3.36 -22.86 1.30
N PRO A 435 -3.44 -23.59 2.43
CA PRO A 435 -4.64 -24.30 2.82
C PRO A 435 -5.71 -23.32 3.29
N THR A 436 -6.97 -23.77 3.36
CA THR A 436 -8.03 -23.00 4.04
C THR A 436 -7.63 -22.75 5.50
N PRO A 437 -7.58 -21.49 5.96
CA PRO A 437 -7.28 -21.19 7.35
C PRO A 437 -8.32 -21.78 8.31
N ARG A 438 -7.87 -22.19 9.49
CA ARG A 438 -8.79 -22.67 10.53
C ARG A 438 -9.69 -21.52 10.99
N PRO A 439 -10.96 -21.80 11.35
CA PRO A 439 -11.92 -20.75 11.75
C PRO A 439 -11.47 -19.90 12.95
N ASP A 440 -10.65 -20.46 13.84
CA ASP A 440 -10.10 -19.79 15.03
C ASP A 440 -8.73 -19.14 14.81
N SER A 441 -8.25 -19.11 13.58
CA SER A 441 -6.96 -18.52 13.24
C SER A 441 -7.03 -17.00 13.10
N SER A 442 -5.87 -16.34 13.22
CA SER A 442 -5.76 -14.89 12.99
C SER A 442 -6.16 -14.52 11.57
N GLU A 443 -5.81 -15.34 10.59
CA GLU A 443 -6.16 -15.16 9.17
C GLU A 443 -7.68 -15.17 8.96
N ALA A 444 -8.41 -16.09 9.62
CA ALA A 444 -9.86 -16.15 9.54
C ALA A 444 -10.52 -14.90 10.14
N HIS A 445 -10.05 -14.44 11.32
CA HIS A 445 -10.54 -13.21 11.95
C HIS A 445 -10.20 -11.96 11.13
N THR A 446 -9.01 -11.89 10.52
CA THR A 446 -8.65 -10.82 9.58
C THR A 446 -9.64 -10.78 8.41
N LYS A 447 -9.92 -11.93 7.79
CA LYS A 447 -10.89 -12.00 6.68
C LYS A 447 -12.29 -11.54 7.11
N GLU A 448 -12.76 -11.94 8.29
CA GLU A 448 -14.06 -11.49 8.82
C GLU A 448 -14.10 -9.96 8.91
N ILE A 449 -13.07 -9.35 9.48
CA ILE A 449 -12.95 -7.89 9.61
C ILE A 449 -12.93 -7.23 8.22
N GLU A 450 -12.07 -7.69 7.34
CA GLU A 450 -11.82 -7.06 6.05
C GLU A 450 -12.92 -7.29 5.03
N CYS A 451 -13.70 -8.37 5.16
CA CYS A 451 -14.88 -8.62 4.31
C CYS A 451 -16.19 -8.03 4.87
N ALA A 452 -16.20 -7.50 6.08
CA ALA A 452 -17.43 -7.11 6.76
C ALA A 452 -18.23 -6.02 6.01
N LEU A 453 -17.55 -5.02 5.44
CA LEU A 453 -18.19 -3.99 4.61
C LEU A 453 -18.75 -4.58 3.30
N GLY A 454 -17.95 -5.38 2.59
CA GLY A 454 -18.35 -5.94 1.29
C GLY A 454 -19.46 -6.99 1.40
N LYS A 455 -19.48 -7.75 2.51
CA LYS A 455 -20.52 -8.76 2.79
C LYS A 455 -21.81 -8.20 3.36
N TYR A 456 -21.82 -6.92 3.72
CA TYR A 456 -23.08 -6.30 4.13
C TYR A 456 -24.09 -6.36 2.96
N LYS A 457 -25.28 -6.87 3.25
CA LYS A 457 -26.28 -7.30 2.24
C LYS A 457 -26.65 -6.26 1.19
N ASP A 458 -26.59 -4.97 1.55
CA ASP A 458 -26.99 -3.87 0.68
C ASP A 458 -25.78 -3.11 0.09
N THR A 459 -24.53 -3.57 0.32
CA THR A 459 -23.34 -2.91 -0.23
C THR A 459 -23.30 -3.05 -1.76
N TYR A 460 -23.24 -1.92 -2.45
CA TYR A 460 -22.98 -1.87 -3.89
C TYR A 460 -21.48 -2.01 -4.16
N ILE A 461 -21.09 -3.09 -4.86
CA ILE A 461 -19.69 -3.34 -5.25
C ILE A 461 -19.51 -2.91 -6.69
N PHE A 462 -18.58 -1.99 -6.94
CA PHE A 462 -18.21 -1.55 -8.28
C PHE A 462 -16.76 -1.95 -8.62
N ASP A 463 -16.48 -2.04 -9.92
CA ASP A 463 -15.18 -2.48 -10.43
C ASP A 463 -14.20 -1.30 -10.54
N ASN A 464 -13.20 -1.25 -9.67
CA ASN A 464 -12.13 -0.23 -9.70
C ASN A 464 -11.28 -0.29 -10.97
N THR A 465 -11.21 -1.43 -11.67
CA THR A 465 -10.44 -1.52 -12.92
C THR A 465 -10.98 -0.59 -13.99
N LEU A 466 -12.24 -0.17 -13.87
CA LEU A 466 -12.83 0.84 -14.73
C LEU A 466 -12.18 2.22 -14.58
N LEU A 467 -11.60 2.51 -13.42
CA LEU A 467 -10.96 3.80 -13.12
C LEU A 467 -9.52 3.89 -13.66
N ALA A 468 -8.98 2.82 -14.24
CA ALA A 468 -7.62 2.82 -14.77
C ALA A 468 -7.46 3.85 -15.91
N LEU A 469 -6.53 4.77 -15.73
CA LEU A 469 -6.17 5.78 -16.73
C LEU A 469 -4.83 5.39 -17.38
N PRO A 470 -4.66 5.56 -18.71
CA PRO A 470 -3.34 5.52 -19.31
C PRO A 470 -2.42 6.59 -18.69
N ASN A 471 -1.13 6.29 -18.53
CA ASN A 471 -0.21 7.21 -17.86
C ASN A 471 -0.07 8.57 -18.55
N ASP A 472 -0.24 8.62 -19.88
CA ASP A 472 -0.21 9.84 -20.67
C ASP A 472 -1.59 10.50 -20.87
N TYR A 473 -2.64 9.97 -20.23
CA TYR A 473 -4.01 10.44 -20.42
C TYR A 473 -4.22 11.88 -19.92
N ILE A 474 -3.56 12.23 -18.82
CA ILE A 474 -3.50 13.58 -18.26
C ILE A 474 -2.04 13.93 -17.98
N PRO A 475 -1.27 14.35 -19.01
CA PRO A 475 0.14 14.69 -18.83
C PRO A 475 0.32 15.80 -17.80
N ALA A 476 1.28 15.66 -16.88
CA ALA A 476 1.50 16.59 -15.77
C ALA A 476 1.80 18.03 -16.25
N ASP A 477 2.50 18.19 -17.38
CA ASP A 477 2.84 19.47 -17.97
C ASP A 477 1.71 20.10 -18.80
N SER A 478 0.61 19.36 -19.03
CA SER A 478 -0.57 19.85 -19.73
C SER A 478 -1.39 20.83 -18.89
N SER A 479 -2.28 21.59 -19.53
CA SER A 479 -3.24 22.45 -18.82
C SER A 479 -4.15 21.64 -17.90
N MET A 480 -4.54 20.42 -18.30
CA MET A 480 -5.37 19.52 -17.50
C MET A 480 -4.58 18.92 -16.34
N GLY A 481 -3.30 18.60 -16.51
CA GLY A 481 -2.41 18.13 -15.44
C GLY A 481 -2.26 19.18 -14.34
N ARG A 482 -2.09 20.45 -14.71
CA ARG A 482 -2.08 21.57 -13.73
C ARG A 482 -3.40 21.69 -12.97
N ILE A 483 -4.54 21.59 -13.66
CA ILE A 483 -5.86 21.57 -13.01
C ILE A 483 -5.96 20.42 -12.00
N GLN A 484 -5.52 19.23 -12.36
CA GLN A 484 -5.52 18.06 -11.49
C GLN A 484 -4.66 18.27 -10.24
N THR A 485 -3.44 18.81 -10.40
CA THR A 485 -2.54 19.13 -9.30
C THR A 485 -3.16 20.17 -8.37
N ASP A 486 -3.65 21.30 -8.92
CA ASP A 486 -4.28 22.37 -8.15
C ASP A 486 -5.50 21.88 -7.35
N ILE A 487 -6.31 20.98 -7.94
CA ILE A 487 -7.46 20.37 -7.26
C ILE A 487 -7.01 19.44 -6.14
N THR A 488 -5.99 18.62 -6.37
CA THR A 488 -5.45 17.68 -5.38
C THR A 488 -4.91 18.42 -4.16
N ASP A 489 -4.04 19.41 -4.38
CA ASP A 489 -3.46 20.23 -3.32
C ASP A 489 -4.53 20.99 -2.53
N PHE A 490 -5.51 21.55 -3.25
CA PHE A 490 -6.62 22.26 -2.62
C PHE A 490 -7.49 21.32 -1.77
N LYS A 491 -7.84 20.14 -2.28
CA LYS A 491 -8.59 19.11 -1.53
C LYS A 491 -7.88 18.78 -0.23
N GLN A 492 -6.59 18.43 -0.30
CA GLN A 492 -5.80 18.05 0.86
C GLN A 492 -5.80 19.12 1.96
N GLN A 493 -5.61 20.38 1.58
CA GLN A 493 -5.57 21.50 2.53
C GLN A 493 -6.94 21.86 3.07
N GLN A 494 -7.97 21.89 2.21
CA GLN A 494 -9.29 22.37 2.60
C GLN A 494 -10.09 21.35 3.41
N ILE A 495 -9.94 20.06 3.14
CA ILE A 495 -10.56 18.97 3.94
C ILE A 495 -10.14 19.10 5.41
N SER A 496 -8.85 19.35 5.68
CA SER A 496 -8.35 19.55 7.05
C SER A 496 -9.03 20.73 7.75
N LYS A 497 -9.30 21.83 7.03
CA LYS A 497 -10.01 23.01 7.58
C LYS A 497 -11.47 22.72 7.85
N ILE A 498 -12.14 22.00 6.95
CA ILE A 498 -13.56 21.63 7.11
C ILE A 498 -13.75 20.79 8.38
N ILE A 499 -12.94 19.74 8.56
CA ILE A 499 -13.07 18.87 9.75
C ILE A 499 -12.66 19.56 11.04
N ALA A 500 -11.80 20.60 10.98
CA ALA A 500 -11.37 21.40 12.13
C ALA A 500 -12.35 22.54 12.50
N SER A 501 -13.45 22.72 11.77
CA SER A 501 -14.45 23.76 12.03
C SER A 501 -15.01 23.65 13.45
N ARG A 502 -15.15 24.80 14.12
CA ARG A 502 -15.55 24.88 15.55
C ARG A 502 -17.07 24.90 15.77
N SER A 503 -17.82 25.15 14.70
CA SER A 503 -19.29 25.21 14.73
C SER A 503 -19.90 24.61 13.46
N ASP A 504 -21.19 24.31 13.49
CA ASP A 504 -21.90 23.84 12.28
C ASP A 504 -21.97 24.96 11.22
N ALA A 505 -22.09 26.22 11.62
CA ALA A 505 -22.09 27.36 10.70
C ALA A 505 -20.72 27.50 9.98
N GLU A 506 -19.62 27.41 10.73
CA GLU A 506 -18.27 27.42 10.14
C GLU A 506 -18.04 26.20 9.22
N PHE A 507 -18.53 25.03 9.62
CA PHE A 507 -18.45 23.84 8.77
C PHE A 507 -19.16 24.05 7.44
N GLU A 508 -20.40 24.57 7.46
CA GLU A 508 -21.16 24.82 6.23
C GLU A 508 -20.46 25.87 5.36
N GLU A 509 -19.96 26.95 5.93
CA GLU A 509 -19.22 28.00 5.21
C GLU A 509 -17.96 27.42 4.53
N GLN A 510 -17.15 26.64 5.27
CA GLN A 510 -15.94 26.01 4.73
C GLN A 510 -16.27 24.99 3.64
N TYR A 511 -17.37 24.24 3.79
CA TYR A 511 -17.78 23.27 2.79
C TYR A 511 -18.33 23.95 1.52
N GLU A 512 -19.15 25.00 1.63
CA GLU A 512 -19.61 25.78 0.47
C GLU A 512 -18.44 26.44 -0.28
N TYR A 513 -17.47 26.99 0.46
CA TYR A 513 -16.23 27.49 -0.12
C TYR A 513 -15.48 26.37 -0.87
N PHE A 514 -15.38 25.18 -0.29
CA PHE A 514 -14.75 24.01 -0.91
C PHE A 514 -15.38 23.68 -2.26
N LEU A 515 -16.71 23.53 -2.31
CA LEU A 515 -17.42 23.21 -3.55
C LEU A 515 -17.25 24.31 -4.61
N SER A 516 -17.41 25.57 -4.21
CA SER A 516 -17.28 26.70 -5.14
C SER A 516 -15.87 26.81 -5.72
N ARG A 517 -14.85 26.55 -4.90
CA ARG A 517 -13.46 26.59 -5.34
C ARG A 517 -13.08 25.43 -6.24
N LEU A 518 -13.55 24.21 -5.96
CA LEU A 518 -13.35 23.04 -6.85
C LEU A 518 -13.91 23.32 -8.25
N LYS A 519 -15.12 23.92 -8.33
CA LYS A 519 -15.71 24.34 -9.62
C LYS A 519 -14.87 25.39 -10.33
N ALA A 520 -14.39 26.38 -9.59
CA ALA A 520 -13.54 27.44 -10.15
C ALA A 520 -12.16 26.91 -10.63
N LEU A 521 -11.64 25.85 -10.01
CA LEU A 521 -10.41 25.17 -10.43
C LEU A 521 -10.62 24.29 -11.67
N GLY A 522 -11.86 23.98 -12.05
CA GLY A 522 -12.15 23.21 -13.25
C GLY A 522 -12.42 21.72 -13.01
N ILE A 523 -12.91 21.33 -11.82
CA ILE A 523 -13.20 19.93 -11.49
C ILE A 523 -14.17 19.28 -12.48
N GLU A 524 -15.18 20.00 -12.98
CA GLU A 524 -16.15 19.48 -13.95
C GLU A 524 -15.50 19.11 -15.29
N GLN A 525 -14.42 19.83 -15.69
CA GLN A 525 -13.64 19.51 -16.90
C GLN A 525 -12.79 18.26 -16.69
N LEU A 526 -12.17 18.15 -15.51
CA LEU A 526 -11.38 16.99 -15.11
C LEU A 526 -12.26 15.74 -15.05
N ASP A 527 -13.40 15.82 -14.37
CA ASP A 527 -14.37 14.73 -14.24
C ASP A 527 -14.87 14.24 -15.60
N SER A 528 -15.23 15.17 -16.48
CA SER A 528 -15.65 14.83 -17.85
C SER A 528 -14.55 14.14 -18.66
N LYS A 529 -13.27 14.46 -18.39
CA LYS A 529 -12.16 13.79 -19.03
C LYS A 529 -11.97 12.37 -18.48
N ILE A 530 -12.04 12.21 -17.16
CA ILE A 530 -11.94 10.90 -16.49
C ILE A 530 -13.11 10.01 -16.92
N ASP A 531 -14.34 10.52 -16.90
CA ASP A 531 -15.56 9.78 -17.29
C ASP A 531 -15.43 9.21 -18.72
N ARG A 532 -14.92 9.98 -19.68
CA ARG A 532 -14.70 9.46 -21.04
C ARG A 532 -13.79 8.25 -21.09
N GLN A 533 -12.78 8.15 -20.21
CA GLN A 533 -11.93 6.98 -20.15
C GLN A 533 -12.61 5.83 -19.42
N VAL A 534 -13.32 6.11 -18.34
CA VAL A 534 -14.13 5.11 -17.61
C VAL A 534 -15.15 4.47 -18.53
N GLN A 535 -15.85 5.25 -19.36
CA GLN A 535 -16.79 4.74 -20.37
C GLN A 535 -16.11 3.84 -21.42
N LYS A 536 -14.89 4.21 -21.87
CA LYS A 536 -14.11 3.35 -22.76
C LYS A 536 -13.73 2.03 -22.10
N ASN A 537 -13.30 2.08 -20.84
CA ASN A 537 -12.96 0.90 -20.08
C ASN A 537 -14.20 0.01 -19.87
N PHE A 538 -15.33 0.61 -19.50
CA PHE A 538 -16.60 -0.10 -19.33
C PHE A 538 -17.00 -0.86 -20.59
N LYS A 539 -16.98 -0.19 -21.74
CA LYS A 539 -17.25 -0.82 -23.03
C LYS A 539 -16.24 -1.93 -23.38
N PHE A 540 -14.95 -1.66 -23.20
CA PHE A 540 -13.89 -2.63 -23.50
C PHE A 540 -14.02 -3.92 -22.69
N TYR A 541 -14.24 -3.80 -21.38
CA TYR A 541 -14.39 -4.97 -20.51
C TYR A 541 -15.72 -5.70 -20.74
N GLY A 542 -16.79 -5.01 -21.09
CA GLY A 542 -18.07 -5.62 -21.50
C GLY A 542 -17.93 -6.50 -22.75
N GLU A 543 -17.31 -5.97 -23.81
CA GLU A 543 -17.07 -6.72 -25.06
C GLU A 543 -16.16 -7.95 -24.86
N ARG A 544 -15.18 -7.88 -23.95
CA ARG A 544 -14.27 -8.99 -23.65
C ARG A 544 -15.00 -10.14 -22.94
N ILE A 545 -15.91 -9.85 -22.02
CA ILE A 545 -16.73 -10.87 -21.36
C ILE A 545 -17.63 -11.60 -22.36
N GLU A 546 -18.26 -10.88 -23.26
CA GLU A 546 -19.10 -11.48 -24.29
C GLU A 546 -18.31 -12.45 -25.19
N LYS A 547 -17.06 -12.10 -25.55
CA LYS A 547 -16.18 -12.97 -26.35
C LYS A 547 -15.75 -14.23 -25.60
N VAL A 548 -15.40 -14.11 -24.31
CA VAL A 548 -15.02 -15.25 -23.48
C VAL A 548 -16.20 -16.20 -23.32
N ASN A 549 -17.39 -15.72 -23.01
CA ASN A 549 -18.60 -16.52 -22.90
C ASN A 549 -18.97 -17.22 -24.23
N GLN A 550 -18.73 -16.58 -25.38
CA GLN A 550 -18.95 -17.19 -26.70
C GLN A 550 -17.93 -18.30 -27.03
N GLN A 551 -16.68 -18.17 -26.57
CA GLN A 551 -15.65 -19.21 -26.73
C GLN A 551 -15.95 -20.44 -25.86
N GLU A 552 -16.32 -20.25 -24.60
CA GLU A 552 -16.70 -21.37 -23.71
C GLU A 552 -17.93 -22.14 -24.20
N VAL A 553 -18.88 -21.47 -24.83
CA VAL A 553 -20.06 -22.11 -25.46
C VAL A 553 -19.67 -22.84 -26.77
N SER A 554 -18.61 -22.42 -27.46
CA SER A 554 -18.16 -23.06 -28.70
C SER A 554 -17.24 -24.26 -28.46
N GLU A 555 -16.67 -24.41 -27.27
CA GLU A 555 -15.79 -25.50 -26.84
C GLU A 555 -16.54 -26.55 -25.97
N SER A 556 -17.78 -26.29 -25.57
CA SER A 556 -18.68 -27.23 -24.89
C SER A 556 -19.62 -27.92 -25.89
#